data_0b7d7ee0632c4185d6b7ee62be639f11
#
_entry.id   0b7d7ee0632c4185d6b7ee62be639f11
#
_cell.length_a   1.000
_cell.length_b   1.000
_cell.length_c   1.000
_cell.angle_alpha   90.00
_cell.angle_beta   90.00
_cell.angle_gamma   90.00
#
_symmetry.space_group_name_H-M   'P 1'
#
loop_
_entity.id
_entity.type
_entity.pdbx_description
1 polymer ?
#
loop_
_entity_poly.entity_id
_entity_poly.type
_entity_poly.pdbx_seq_one_letter_code
_entity_poly.pdbx_strand_id
1 'polypeptide(L)'
;MDDGNDDAITPGGDDAGNNPFAGMPLFGDLSRALSGQGPLNWDAARQFALLAASGGDMAGAMTPGGKVLVPTGNIEPNVRIKYAELAGIARLHVADVMQLTVIESDPEVATPEQWAAQTLDAYRPLFNDMATSLGQTSDDDGSNDPMMQMMAGLSKMMAPAMMGMSVGSMVGGLARRAFGVYDLPIPREGGFASKLVVVPPTIDNFAAASDIELDEMRLWVIAHEMAGHTLLSIPHIADHLRSLVQRHVGAFRPDSSAMT
;
A
#
# COMPACT_ATOMS: atom_id res chain seq x y z
N MET A 1 55.69 -44.20 3.63
CA MET A 1 54.72 -45.09 4.29
C MET A 1 53.95 -44.18 5.21
N ASP A 2 52.75 -43.86 4.97
CA ASP A 2 51.66 -44.40 4.20
C ASP A 2 50.73 -43.24 3.87
N ASP A 3 50.20 -43.28 2.65
CA ASP A 3 49.27 -42.29 2.08
C ASP A 3 47.88 -42.47 2.71
N GLY A 4 47.29 -41.40 3.16
CA GLY A 4 45.89 -41.31 3.57
C GLY A 4 45.22 -40.15 2.87
N ASN A 5 44.68 -40.41 1.69
CA ASN A 5 43.83 -39.58 0.89
C ASN A 5 42.44 -39.54 1.52
N ASP A 6 42.06 -38.46 2.16
CA ASP A 6 40.70 -38.20 2.61
C ASP A 6 39.97 -37.32 1.61
N ASP A 7 39.24 -37.98 0.71
CA ASP A 7 38.26 -37.38 -0.19
C ASP A 7 37.11 -36.77 0.61
N ALA A 8 37.11 -35.46 0.79
CA ALA A 8 35.95 -34.71 1.29
C ALA A 8 34.88 -34.64 0.20
N ILE A 9 33.89 -35.48 0.36
CA ILE A 9 32.64 -35.46 -0.43
C ILE A 9 31.86 -34.18 -0.08
N THR A 10 31.86 -33.23 -0.99
CA THR A 10 30.94 -32.09 -0.99
C THR A 10 29.56 -32.60 -1.39
N PRO A 11 28.50 -32.38 -0.61
CA PRO A 11 27.16 -32.63 -1.10
C PRO A 11 26.74 -31.47 -2.02
N GLY A 12 26.85 -31.71 -3.32
CA GLY A 12 26.20 -30.89 -4.33
C GLY A 12 24.69 -31.03 -4.19
N GLY A 13 24.05 -30.00 -3.70
CA GLY A 13 22.59 -29.85 -3.76
C GLY A 13 22.21 -29.31 -5.12
N ASP A 14 21.97 -30.19 -6.08
CA ASP A 14 21.32 -29.91 -7.36
C ASP A 14 19.82 -29.77 -7.15
N ASP A 15 19.35 -28.59 -6.78
CA ASP A 15 17.95 -28.18 -6.91
C ASP A 15 17.76 -27.16 -8.08
N ALA A 16 18.57 -27.33 -9.14
CA ALA A 16 18.39 -26.61 -10.40
C ALA A 16 17.45 -27.40 -11.37
N GLY A 17 16.59 -28.23 -10.83
CA GLY A 17 15.69 -29.08 -11.59
C GLY A 17 14.37 -28.38 -11.95
N ASN A 18 14.27 -27.97 -13.20
CA ASN A 18 13.02 -27.74 -13.96
C ASN A 18 12.60 -26.30 -14.24
N ASN A 19 13.53 -25.38 -14.36
CA ASN A 19 13.19 -24.09 -15.01
C ASN A 19 13.75 -24.09 -16.46
N PRO A 20 12.93 -24.30 -17.51
CA PRO A 20 13.39 -24.36 -18.90
C PRO A 20 14.01 -23.03 -19.40
N PHE A 21 13.88 -21.96 -18.62
CA PHE A 21 14.42 -20.64 -18.93
C PHE A 21 15.69 -20.26 -18.11
N ALA A 22 16.20 -21.17 -17.27
CA ALA A 22 17.37 -20.92 -16.42
C ALA A 22 18.65 -20.59 -17.20
N GLY A 23 18.69 -20.87 -18.51
CA GLY A 23 19.81 -20.59 -19.40
C GLY A 23 19.75 -19.26 -20.16
N MET A 24 18.67 -18.45 -20.01
CA MET A 24 18.54 -17.17 -20.70
C MET A 24 18.80 -16.01 -19.73
N PRO A 25 19.91 -15.26 -19.86
CA PRO A 25 20.28 -14.17 -18.92
C PRO A 25 19.17 -13.12 -18.76
N LEU A 26 18.46 -12.83 -19.85
CA LEU A 26 17.37 -11.86 -19.86
C LEU A 26 16.18 -12.29 -19.00
N PHE A 27 15.89 -13.60 -18.94
CA PHE A 27 14.81 -14.13 -18.12
C PHE A 27 15.17 -14.21 -16.63
N GLY A 28 16.45 -14.41 -16.31
CA GLY A 28 16.94 -14.39 -14.94
C GLY A 28 16.79 -13.01 -14.28
N ASP A 29 17.09 -11.95 -15.01
CA ASP A 29 16.94 -10.58 -14.53
C ASP A 29 15.48 -10.14 -14.50
N LEU A 30 14.68 -10.53 -15.48
CA LEU A 30 13.24 -10.30 -15.50
C LEU A 30 12.53 -11.08 -14.39
N SER A 31 12.90 -12.34 -14.18
CA SER A 31 12.38 -13.16 -13.07
C SER A 31 12.72 -12.54 -11.72
N ARG A 32 13.93 -12.04 -11.53
CA ARG A 32 14.36 -11.38 -10.29
C ARG A 32 13.67 -10.04 -10.07
N ALA A 33 13.38 -9.29 -11.15
CA ALA A 33 12.62 -8.05 -11.10
C ALA A 33 11.13 -8.28 -10.86
N LEU A 34 10.56 -9.38 -11.35
CA LEU A 34 9.14 -9.71 -11.22
C LEU A 34 8.82 -10.50 -9.94
N SER A 35 9.73 -11.40 -9.51
CA SER A 35 9.59 -12.13 -8.25
C SER A 35 10.06 -11.26 -7.08
N GLY A 36 9.21 -10.33 -6.64
CA GLY A 36 9.43 -9.66 -5.35
C GLY A 36 9.52 -10.70 -4.22
N GLN A 37 10.31 -10.43 -3.18
CA GLN A 37 10.40 -11.30 -2.01
C GLN A 37 9.08 -11.24 -1.21
N GLY A 38 8.06 -11.99 -1.63
CA GLY A 38 6.79 -12.04 -0.91
C GLY A 38 5.56 -12.18 -1.82
N PRO A 39 4.37 -12.19 -1.24
CA PRO A 39 3.11 -12.36 -1.97
C PRO A 39 2.75 -11.13 -2.85
N LEU A 40 3.44 -10.00 -2.64
CA LEU A 40 3.21 -8.75 -3.33
C LEU A 40 4.54 -8.07 -3.68
N ASN A 41 4.69 -7.59 -4.91
CA ASN A 41 5.84 -6.80 -5.34
C ASN A 41 5.63 -5.33 -4.90
N TRP A 42 6.34 -4.93 -3.83
CA TRP A 42 6.22 -3.60 -3.23
C TRP A 42 6.80 -2.48 -4.07
N ASP A 43 7.82 -2.76 -4.88
CA ASP A 43 8.40 -1.76 -5.79
C ASP A 43 7.41 -1.41 -6.90
N ALA A 44 6.76 -2.43 -7.48
CA ALA A 44 5.67 -2.22 -8.42
C ALA A 44 4.51 -1.46 -7.76
N ALA A 45 4.06 -1.88 -6.57
CA ALA A 45 2.98 -1.20 -5.86
C ALA A 45 3.29 0.29 -5.64
N ARG A 46 4.50 0.61 -5.18
CA ARG A 46 4.92 1.99 -4.94
C ARG A 46 4.97 2.83 -6.22
N GLN A 47 5.55 2.29 -7.29
CA GLN A 47 5.63 3.01 -8.57
C GLN A 47 4.25 3.30 -9.16
N PHE A 48 3.35 2.31 -9.16
CA PHE A 48 1.99 2.48 -9.65
C PHE A 48 1.15 3.40 -8.77
N ALA A 49 1.35 3.39 -7.45
CA ALA A 49 0.67 4.31 -6.55
C ALA A 49 1.08 5.76 -6.81
N LEU A 50 2.38 6.04 -6.95
CA LEU A 50 2.87 7.38 -7.25
C LEU A 50 2.38 7.88 -8.62
N LEU A 51 2.40 7.01 -9.63
CA LEU A 51 1.91 7.34 -10.96
C LEU A 51 0.41 7.65 -10.94
N ALA A 52 -0.39 6.80 -10.32
CA ALA A 52 -1.83 7.00 -10.23
C ALA A 52 -2.19 8.23 -9.39
N ALA A 53 -1.45 8.50 -8.30
CA ALA A 53 -1.64 9.67 -7.46
C ALA A 53 -1.31 10.98 -8.20
N SER A 54 -0.27 11.00 -9.06
CA SER A 54 0.09 12.16 -9.87
C SER A 54 -0.85 12.41 -11.06
N GLY A 55 -1.78 11.51 -11.34
CA GLY A 55 -2.64 11.57 -12.52
C GLY A 55 -1.93 11.21 -13.83
N GLY A 56 -0.76 10.55 -13.73
CA GLY A 56 0.04 10.12 -14.88
C GLY A 56 -0.59 8.97 -15.66
N ASP A 57 -0.19 8.87 -16.94
CA ASP A 57 -0.65 7.80 -17.81
C ASP A 57 0.04 6.46 -17.44
N MET A 58 -0.79 5.45 -17.17
CA MET A 58 -0.36 4.09 -16.85
C MET A 58 0.44 3.43 -17.99
N ALA A 59 0.21 3.83 -19.24
CA ALA A 59 0.92 3.27 -20.39
C ALA A 59 2.42 3.61 -20.36
N GLY A 60 2.79 4.80 -19.88
CA GLY A 60 4.19 5.22 -19.75
C GLY A 60 4.98 4.48 -18.67
N ALA A 61 4.29 3.98 -17.63
CA ALA A 61 4.93 3.27 -16.52
C ALA A 61 5.35 1.84 -16.87
N MET A 62 4.75 1.24 -17.90
CA MET A 62 5.04 -0.13 -18.34
C MET A 62 6.22 -0.22 -19.30
N THR A 63 6.88 0.90 -19.64
CA THR A 63 8.07 0.88 -20.51
C THR A 63 9.29 0.35 -19.75
N PRO A 64 9.99 -0.66 -20.29
CA PRO A 64 11.25 -1.14 -19.70
C PRO A 64 12.27 0.01 -19.58
N GLY A 65 12.80 0.23 -18.38
CA GLY A 65 13.71 1.35 -18.10
C GLY A 65 13.01 2.65 -17.69
N GLY A 66 11.73 2.60 -17.36
CA GLY A 66 10.96 3.74 -16.82
C GLY A 66 11.62 4.36 -15.60
N LYS A 67 11.52 5.69 -15.51
CA LYS A 67 12.11 6.47 -14.40
C LYS A 67 11.42 6.08 -13.09
N VAL A 68 12.22 5.74 -12.08
CA VAL A 68 11.70 5.55 -10.71
C VAL A 68 11.03 6.84 -10.26
N LEU A 69 9.73 6.77 -9.99
CA LEU A 69 8.99 7.89 -9.46
C LEU A 69 9.26 8.01 -7.96
N VAL A 70 9.53 9.24 -7.54
CA VAL A 70 9.64 9.62 -6.13
C VAL A 70 8.50 10.59 -5.81
N PRO A 71 7.96 10.60 -4.59
CA PRO A 71 6.96 11.57 -4.20
C PRO A 71 7.49 12.97 -4.47
N THR A 72 6.90 13.67 -5.42
CA THR A 72 7.28 15.03 -5.79
C THR A 72 6.23 16.00 -5.25
N GLY A 73 6.68 17.19 -4.98
CA GLY A 73 5.85 18.29 -4.50
C GLY A 73 6.18 18.64 -3.05
N ASN A 74 6.34 19.93 -2.86
CA ASN A 74 6.44 20.54 -1.55
C ASN A 74 5.23 21.44 -1.37
N ILE A 75 4.51 21.25 -0.29
CA ILE A 75 3.40 22.12 0.07
C ILE A 75 4.00 23.43 0.61
N GLU A 76 3.49 24.54 0.11
CA GLU A 76 3.96 25.87 0.48
C GLU A 76 3.92 26.07 2.00
N PRO A 77 4.92 26.78 2.57
CA PRO A 77 4.96 27.04 4.02
C PRO A 77 3.70 27.73 4.56
N ASN A 78 3.12 28.63 3.78
CA ASN A 78 1.90 29.35 4.18
C ASN A 78 0.70 28.39 4.38
N VAL A 79 0.59 27.35 3.55
CA VAL A 79 -0.45 26.33 3.70
C VAL A 79 -0.24 25.58 5.01
N ARG A 80 0.99 25.21 5.35
CA ARG A 80 1.32 24.54 6.62
C ARG A 80 0.94 25.38 7.83
N ILE A 81 1.27 26.68 7.80
CA ILE A 81 0.92 27.60 8.88
C ILE A 81 -0.60 27.70 9.02
N LYS A 82 -1.32 27.82 7.92
CA LYS A 82 -2.79 27.87 7.94
C LYS A 82 -3.42 26.62 8.54
N TYR A 83 -2.93 25.44 8.17
CA TYR A 83 -3.42 24.17 8.75
C TYR A 83 -3.10 24.05 10.23
N ALA A 84 -1.95 24.56 10.70
CA ALA A 84 -1.61 24.61 12.13
C ALA A 84 -2.56 25.55 12.92
N GLU A 85 -2.88 26.72 12.37
CA GLU A 85 -3.85 27.64 12.97
C GLU A 85 -5.24 27.02 13.10
N LEU A 86 -5.75 26.43 12.02
CA LEU A 86 -7.06 25.76 12.00
C LEU A 86 -7.08 24.54 12.93
N ALA A 87 -5.96 23.83 13.05
CA ALA A 87 -5.83 22.69 13.96
C ALA A 87 -6.02 23.09 15.43
N GLY A 88 -5.54 24.28 15.82
CA GLY A 88 -5.79 24.83 17.15
C GLY A 88 -7.29 25.00 17.43
N ILE A 89 -8.05 25.51 16.46
CA ILE A 89 -9.50 25.72 16.56
C ILE A 89 -10.22 24.34 16.58
N ALA A 90 -9.89 23.47 15.65
CA ALA A 90 -10.48 22.13 15.56
C ALA A 90 -10.30 21.33 16.85
N ARG A 91 -9.12 21.41 17.47
CA ARG A 91 -8.79 20.71 18.71
C ARG A 91 -9.73 21.10 19.85
N LEU A 92 -10.05 22.38 19.98
CA LEU A 92 -10.98 22.86 21.00
C LEU A 92 -12.39 22.28 20.79
N HIS A 93 -12.89 22.30 19.56
CA HIS A 93 -14.20 21.77 19.23
C HIS A 93 -14.27 20.24 19.43
N VAL A 94 -13.26 19.51 18.95
CA VAL A 94 -13.21 18.06 19.07
C VAL A 94 -13.11 17.63 20.53
N ALA A 95 -12.27 18.31 21.34
CA ALA A 95 -12.13 18.03 22.77
C ALA A 95 -13.45 18.30 23.53
N ASP A 96 -14.15 19.39 23.20
CA ASP A 96 -15.42 19.72 23.82
C ASP A 96 -16.51 18.70 23.51
N VAL A 97 -16.61 18.25 22.26
CA VAL A 97 -17.63 17.28 21.84
C VAL A 97 -17.30 15.87 22.32
N MET A 98 -16.06 15.42 22.17
CA MET A 98 -15.68 14.04 22.50
C MET A 98 -15.43 13.82 24.00
N GLN A 99 -15.14 14.87 24.77
CA GLN A 99 -14.73 14.80 26.17
C GLN A 99 -13.53 13.86 26.40
N LEU A 100 -12.62 13.80 25.40
CA LEU A 100 -11.41 12.99 25.39
C LEU A 100 -10.19 13.88 25.16
N THR A 101 -9.01 13.36 25.51
CA THR A 101 -7.74 14.03 25.18
C THR A 101 -7.47 13.91 23.69
N VAL A 102 -7.43 15.04 23.01
CA VAL A 102 -7.12 15.13 21.56
C VAL A 102 -5.62 15.28 21.37
N ILE A 103 -5.10 14.81 20.23
CA ILE A 103 -3.69 14.95 19.84
C ILE A 103 -3.24 16.43 19.88
N GLU A 104 -2.08 16.69 20.45
CA GLU A 104 -1.54 18.04 20.57
C GLU A 104 -0.72 18.47 19.34
N SER A 105 -0.19 17.51 18.57
CA SER A 105 0.62 17.80 17.39
C SER A 105 -0.22 18.34 16.22
N ASP A 106 0.37 19.25 15.46
CA ASP A 106 -0.23 19.77 14.25
C ASP A 106 -0.31 18.70 13.16
N PRO A 107 -1.30 18.79 12.25
CA PRO A 107 -1.39 17.87 11.11
C PRO A 107 -0.20 18.00 10.18
N GLU A 108 0.36 16.87 9.77
CA GLU A 108 1.31 16.81 8.66
C GLU A 108 0.54 17.06 7.35
N VAL A 109 0.94 18.07 6.60
CA VAL A 109 0.36 18.34 5.28
C VAL A 109 1.13 17.58 4.21
N ALA A 110 0.43 16.81 3.40
CA ALA A 110 1.00 15.91 2.39
C ALA A 110 0.40 16.16 1.00
N THR A 111 1.18 15.86 -0.04
CA THR A 111 0.64 15.73 -1.41
C THR A 111 -0.05 14.38 -1.58
N PRO A 112 -0.89 14.18 -2.64
CA PRO A 112 -1.47 12.88 -2.93
C PRO A 112 -0.42 11.77 -3.05
N GLU A 113 0.73 12.03 -3.68
CA GLU A 113 1.80 11.06 -3.83
C GLU A 113 2.44 10.69 -2.47
N GLN A 114 2.64 11.68 -1.59
CA GLN A 114 3.16 11.45 -0.25
C GLN A 114 2.16 10.65 0.59
N TRP A 115 0.87 10.97 0.49
CA TRP A 115 -0.20 10.23 1.14
C TRP A 115 -0.24 8.76 0.65
N ALA A 116 -0.16 8.54 -0.68
CA ALA A 116 -0.14 7.20 -1.26
C ALA A 116 1.04 6.36 -0.76
N ALA A 117 2.24 6.94 -0.74
CA ALA A 117 3.43 6.27 -0.23
C ALA A 117 3.30 5.90 1.25
N GLN A 118 2.84 6.83 2.10
CA GLN A 118 2.63 6.60 3.53
C GLN A 118 1.53 5.56 3.78
N THR A 119 0.48 5.55 2.97
CA THR A 119 -0.64 4.59 3.08
C THR A 119 -0.19 3.18 2.74
N LEU A 120 0.59 3.00 1.67
CA LEU A 120 1.19 1.70 1.35
C LEU A 120 2.07 1.17 2.49
N ASP A 121 2.90 2.02 3.06
CA ASP A 121 3.79 1.62 4.15
C ASP A 121 3.02 1.31 5.44
N ALA A 122 1.99 2.11 5.77
CA ALA A 122 1.18 1.94 6.97
C ALA A 122 0.32 0.67 6.95
N TYR A 123 -0.18 0.27 5.79
CA TYR A 123 -1.03 -0.91 5.62
C TYR A 123 -0.32 -2.10 4.98
N ARG A 124 1.02 -2.10 4.98
CA ARG A 124 1.83 -3.19 4.43
C ARG A 124 1.43 -4.58 4.97
N PRO A 125 1.24 -4.79 6.29
CA PRO A 125 0.80 -6.08 6.81
C PRO A 125 -0.55 -6.51 6.22
N LEU A 126 -1.53 -5.61 6.20
CA LEU A 126 -2.88 -5.88 5.68
C LEU A 126 -2.86 -6.29 4.20
N PHE A 127 -2.09 -5.59 3.38
CA PHE A 127 -1.95 -5.93 1.96
C PHE A 127 -1.23 -7.27 1.74
N ASN A 128 -0.24 -7.60 2.58
CA ASN A 128 0.40 -8.91 2.53
C ASN A 128 -0.58 -10.04 2.90
N ASP A 129 -1.37 -9.86 3.95
CA ASP A 129 -2.38 -10.85 4.37
C ASP A 129 -3.42 -11.06 3.27
N MET A 130 -3.87 -9.98 2.63
CA MET A 130 -4.81 -10.03 1.50
C MET A 130 -4.19 -10.76 0.30
N ALA A 131 -2.97 -10.42 -0.08
CA ALA A 131 -2.28 -11.06 -1.20
C ALA A 131 -2.02 -12.55 -0.94
N THR A 132 -1.69 -12.91 0.30
CA THR A 132 -1.51 -14.32 0.71
C THR A 132 -2.84 -15.07 0.63
N SER A 133 -3.94 -14.49 1.12
CA SER A 133 -5.27 -15.12 1.06
C SER A 133 -5.75 -15.34 -0.38
N LEU A 134 -5.47 -14.40 -1.28
CA LEU A 134 -5.77 -14.52 -2.70
C LEU A 134 -4.89 -15.54 -3.41
N GLY A 135 -3.60 -15.62 -3.05
CA GLY A 135 -2.65 -16.58 -3.63
C GLY A 135 -2.96 -18.04 -3.30
N GLN A 136 -3.50 -18.30 -2.11
CA GLN A 136 -3.86 -19.66 -1.67
C GLN A 136 -5.01 -20.30 -2.46
N THR A 137 -5.83 -19.51 -3.12
CA THR A 137 -6.96 -20.00 -3.94
C THR A 137 -6.56 -20.43 -5.34
N SER A 138 -5.33 -20.18 -5.76
CA SER A 138 -4.82 -20.50 -7.11
C SER A 138 -4.10 -21.87 -7.20
N ASP A 139 -3.99 -22.62 -6.12
CA ASP A 139 -3.20 -23.86 -6.07
C ASP A 139 -3.96 -25.15 -6.48
N ASP A 140 -5.21 -25.08 -6.95
CA ASP A 140 -6.07 -26.27 -7.14
C ASP A 140 -6.23 -26.75 -8.60
N ASP A 141 -5.41 -26.28 -9.54
CA ASP A 141 -5.43 -26.80 -10.91
C ASP A 141 -4.45 -27.97 -11.08
N GLY A 142 -4.87 -29.15 -10.61
CA GLY A 142 -4.16 -30.41 -10.76
C GLY A 142 -4.18 -30.99 -12.18
N SER A 143 -4.01 -30.17 -13.23
CA SER A 143 -3.88 -30.69 -14.58
C SER A 143 -2.48 -31.29 -14.81
N ASN A 144 -2.45 -32.55 -15.27
CA ASN A 144 -1.21 -33.27 -15.62
C ASN A 144 -0.63 -32.86 -16.99
N ASP A 145 -1.17 -31.82 -17.63
CA ASP A 145 -0.68 -31.34 -18.91
C ASP A 145 0.58 -30.49 -18.72
N PRO A 146 1.74 -30.84 -19.31
CA PRO A 146 2.98 -30.07 -19.17
C PRO A 146 2.87 -28.62 -19.62
N MET A 147 2.04 -28.33 -20.63
CA MET A 147 1.81 -26.98 -21.14
C MET A 147 1.02 -26.14 -20.12
N MET A 148 0.02 -26.72 -19.48
CA MET A 148 -0.76 -26.08 -18.41
C MET A 148 0.09 -25.82 -17.17
N GLN A 149 0.96 -26.77 -16.79
CA GLN A 149 1.91 -26.58 -15.68
C GLN A 149 2.90 -25.44 -15.97
N MET A 150 3.39 -25.30 -17.21
CA MET A 150 4.27 -24.21 -17.60
C MET A 150 3.54 -22.87 -17.53
N MET A 151 2.30 -22.79 -18.02
CA MET A 151 1.49 -21.56 -17.95
C MET A 151 1.16 -21.20 -16.50
N ALA A 152 0.82 -22.17 -15.65
CA ALA A 152 0.60 -21.97 -14.22
C ALA A 152 1.87 -21.45 -13.52
N GLY A 153 3.03 -22.00 -13.83
CA GLY A 153 4.31 -21.53 -13.31
C GLY A 153 4.62 -20.08 -13.70
N LEU A 154 4.38 -19.70 -14.95
CA LEU A 154 4.54 -18.33 -15.41
C LEU A 154 3.55 -17.37 -14.74
N SER A 155 2.28 -17.78 -14.61
CA SER A 155 1.26 -17.03 -13.91
C SER A 155 1.64 -16.81 -12.44
N LYS A 156 2.09 -17.85 -11.75
CA LYS A 156 2.55 -17.79 -10.35
C LYS A 156 3.76 -16.85 -10.18
N MET A 157 4.67 -16.83 -11.17
CA MET A 157 5.82 -15.91 -11.15
C MET A 157 5.40 -14.45 -11.36
N MET A 158 4.37 -14.18 -12.18
CA MET A 158 3.89 -12.83 -12.46
C MET A 158 2.89 -12.32 -11.41
N ALA A 159 2.25 -13.19 -10.65
CA ALA A 159 1.20 -12.84 -9.70
C ALA A 159 1.61 -11.74 -8.69
N PRO A 160 2.80 -11.77 -8.05
CA PRO A 160 3.21 -10.72 -7.12
C PRO A 160 3.33 -9.34 -7.79
N ALA A 161 3.79 -9.28 -9.04
CA ALA A 161 3.90 -8.02 -9.77
C ALA A 161 2.52 -7.48 -10.14
N MET A 162 1.63 -8.31 -10.66
CA MET A 162 0.25 -7.92 -10.99
C MET A 162 -0.50 -7.46 -9.74
N MET A 163 -0.34 -8.16 -8.62
CA MET A 163 -0.92 -7.77 -7.34
C MET A 163 -0.36 -6.41 -6.88
N GLY A 164 0.96 -6.21 -7.00
CA GLY A 164 1.61 -4.94 -6.69
C GLY A 164 1.05 -3.79 -7.52
N MET A 165 0.91 -3.97 -8.83
CA MET A 165 0.31 -2.98 -9.73
C MET A 165 -1.14 -2.66 -9.36
N SER A 166 -1.93 -3.69 -9.03
CA SER A 166 -3.34 -3.53 -8.65
C SER A 166 -3.48 -2.73 -7.36
N VAL A 167 -2.76 -3.13 -6.30
CA VAL A 167 -2.75 -2.43 -5.01
C VAL A 167 -2.24 -1.00 -5.17
N GLY A 168 -1.15 -0.80 -5.92
CA GLY A 168 -0.59 0.51 -6.19
C GLY A 168 -1.58 1.43 -6.91
N SER A 169 -2.20 0.95 -7.99
CA SER A 169 -3.20 1.72 -8.74
C SER A 169 -4.41 2.09 -7.88
N MET A 170 -4.88 1.16 -7.04
CA MET A 170 -5.98 1.41 -6.11
C MET A 170 -5.61 2.51 -5.10
N VAL A 171 -4.47 2.38 -4.43
CA VAL A 171 -4.02 3.37 -3.42
C VAL A 171 -3.76 4.74 -4.05
N GLY A 172 -3.13 4.78 -5.23
CA GLY A 172 -2.91 6.03 -5.95
C GLY A 172 -4.21 6.68 -6.44
N GLY A 173 -5.19 5.87 -6.87
CA GLY A 173 -6.52 6.35 -7.20
C GLY A 173 -7.27 6.94 -6.00
N LEU A 174 -7.14 6.32 -4.82
CA LEU A 174 -7.67 6.84 -3.56
C LEU A 174 -6.99 8.15 -3.15
N ALA A 175 -5.67 8.25 -3.29
CA ALA A 175 -4.90 9.43 -2.93
C ALA A 175 -5.38 10.73 -3.60
N ARG A 176 -5.93 10.62 -4.81
CA ARG A 176 -6.51 11.76 -5.55
C ARG A 176 -7.85 12.24 -5.01
N ARG A 177 -8.43 11.52 -4.06
CA ARG A 177 -9.73 11.82 -3.45
C ARG A 177 -9.66 11.93 -1.94
N ALA A 178 -8.57 11.44 -1.34
CA ALA A 178 -8.38 11.43 0.10
C ALA A 178 -8.18 12.84 0.64
N PHE A 179 -8.86 13.17 1.71
CA PHE A 179 -8.67 14.41 2.46
C PHE A 179 -7.64 14.23 3.57
N GLY A 180 -7.56 13.03 4.14
CA GLY A 180 -6.63 12.69 5.19
C GLY A 180 -6.43 11.19 5.34
N VAL A 181 -5.98 10.76 6.51
CA VAL A 181 -5.66 9.36 6.77
C VAL A 181 -6.85 8.56 7.29
N TYR A 182 -7.84 9.22 7.87
CA TYR A 182 -9.02 8.59 8.44
C TYR A 182 -10.21 8.52 7.47
N ASP A 183 -10.03 8.94 6.21
CA ASP A 183 -10.91 8.54 5.12
C ASP A 183 -10.97 7.00 4.98
N LEU A 184 -9.89 6.32 5.38
CA LEU A 184 -9.88 4.89 5.63
C LEU A 184 -9.86 4.67 7.15
N PRO A 185 -11.01 4.38 7.78
CA PRO A 185 -11.10 4.27 9.23
C PRO A 185 -10.53 2.92 9.74
N ILE A 186 -9.32 2.61 9.30
CA ILE A 186 -8.58 1.40 9.65
C ILE A 186 -7.40 1.81 10.54
N PRO A 187 -7.19 1.16 11.69
CA PRO A 187 -6.08 1.46 12.57
C PRO A 187 -4.73 1.27 11.87
N ARG A 188 -3.90 2.29 11.91
CA ARG A 188 -2.54 2.26 11.35
C ARG A 188 -1.57 1.72 12.40
N GLU A 189 -0.47 1.10 11.96
CA GLU A 189 0.50 0.47 12.85
C GLU A 189 1.81 1.27 12.97
N GLY A 190 2.55 0.99 14.03
CA GLY A 190 3.87 1.56 14.28
C GLY A 190 3.87 3.09 14.33
N GLY A 191 4.91 3.70 13.78
CA GLY A 191 5.09 5.15 13.75
C GLY A 191 4.03 5.93 12.95
N PHE A 192 3.19 5.25 12.19
CA PHE A 192 2.09 5.88 11.45
C PHE A 192 0.85 6.08 12.33
N ALA A 193 0.69 5.32 13.40
CA ALA A 193 -0.45 5.43 14.31
C ALA A 193 -0.52 6.79 15.03
N SER A 194 0.62 7.46 15.21
CA SER A 194 0.72 8.77 15.86
C SER A 194 0.65 9.96 14.92
N LYS A 195 0.56 9.73 13.61
CA LYS A 195 0.57 10.80 12.61
C LYS A 195 -0.84 11.15 12.15
N LEU A 196 -1.18 12.42 12.27
CA LEU A 196 -2.35 13.01 11.65
C LEU A 196 -1.91 13.66 10.34
N VAL A 197 -2.43 13.19 9.21
CA VAL A 197 -2.03 13.68 7.88
C VAL A 197 -3.26 14.17 7.14
N VAL A 198 -3.13 15.31 6.47
CA VAL A 198 -4.15 15.91 5.60
C VAL A 198 -3.57 16.20 4.21
N VAL A 199 -4.44 16.25 3.21
CA VAL A 199 -4.05 16.41 1.79
C VAL A 199 -4.65 17.71 1.22
N PRO A 200 -4.02 18.88 1.45
CA PRO A 200 -4.57 20.16 1.05
C PRO A 200 -4.99 20.26 -0.42
N PRO A 201 -4.23 19.75 -1.41
CA PRO A 201 -4.63 19.88 -2.81
C PRO A 201 -5.99 19.25 -3.11
N THR A 202 -6.29 18.13 -2.46
CA THR A 202 -7.57 17.42 -2.65
C THR A 202 -8.71 18.15 -1.96
N ILE A 203 -8.46 18.67 -0.76
CA ILE A 203 -9.43 19.45 0.03
C ILE A 203 -9.80 20.73 -0.72
N ASP A 204 -8.79 21.47 -1.18
CA ASP A 204 -8.98 22.75 -1.87
C ASP A 204 -9.73 22.56 -3.21
N ASN A 205 -9.38 21.51 -3.97
CA ASN A 205 -10.09 21.18 -5.20
C ASN A 205 -11.56 20.79 -4.94
N PHE A 206 -11.83 20.05 -3.87
CA PHE A 206 -13.19 19.67 -3.51
C PHE A 206 -14.02 20.88 -3.07
N ALA A 207 -13.46 21.75 -2.24
CA ALA A 207 -14.10 22.97 -1.79
C ALA A 207 -14.51 23.85 -3.00
N ALA A 208 -13.56 24.05 -3.93
CA ALA A 208 -13.81 24.83 -5.15
C ALA A 208 -14.88 24.18 -6.05
N ALA A 209 -14.87 22.86 -6.21
CA ALA A 209 -15.84 22.15 -7.04
C ALA A 209 -17.27 22.10 -6.44
N SER A 210 -17.37 22.24 -5.12
CA SER A 210 -18.62 22.15 -4.36
C SER A 210 -19.15 23.50 -3.89
N ASP A 211 -18.49 24.61 -4.25
CA ASP A 211 -18.82 25.98 -3.83
C ASP A 211 -18.88 26.12 -2.29
N ILE A 212 -17.92 25.48 -1.60
CA ILE A 212 -17.77 25.54 -0.15
C ILE A 212 -16.66 26.53 0.18
N GLU A 213 -16.86 27.33 1.25
CA GLU A 213 -15.82 28.23 1.74
C GLU A 213 -14.59 27.40 2.16
N LEU A 214 -13.40 27.84 1.72
CA LEU A 214 -12.18 27.05 1.78
C LEU A 214 -11.73 26.77 3.22
N ASP A 215 -11.77 27.77 4.09
CA ASP A 215 -11.35 27.62 5.48
C ASP A 215 -12.36 26.79 6.30
N GLU A 216 -13.66 26.85 5.95
CA GLU A 216 -14.69 25.98 6.56
C GLU A 216 -14.45 24.52 6.19
N MET A 217 -14.17 24.25 4.91
CA MET A 217 -13.86 22.87 4.47
C MET A 217 -12.59 22.32 5.12
N ARG A 218 -11.53 23.12 5.18
CA ARG A 218 -10.28 22.76 5.85
C ARG A 218 -10.49 22.48 7.33
N LEU A 219 -11.23 23.35 8.03
CA LEU A 219 -11.54 23.18 9.45
C LEU A 219 -12.34 21.89 9.68
N TRP A 220 -13.34 21.65 8.84
CA TRP A 220 -14.14 20.43 8.93
C TRP A 220 -13.29 19.16 8.76
N VAL A 221 -12.43 19.12 7.75
CA VAL A 221 -11.53 17.98 7.52
C VAL A 221 -10.59 17.76 8.70
N ILE A 222 -9.97 18.83 9.22
CA ILE A 222 -9.08 18.72 10.37
C ILE A 222 -9.81 18.19 11.59
N ALA A 223 -11.03 18.68 11.86
CA ALA A 223 -11.84 18.20 12.97
C ALA A 223 -12.23 16.73 12.82
N HIS A 224 -12.64 16.31 11.61
CA HIS A 224 -12.94 14.92 11.27
C HIS A 224 -11.74 14.01 11.50
N GLU A 225 -10.58 14.38 10.96
CA GLU A 225 -9.34 13.63 11.09
C GLU A 225 -8.87 13.53 12.56
N MET A 226 -8.98 14.62 13.32
CA MET A 226 -8.67 14.62 14.76
C MET A 226 -9.62 13.73 15.56
N ALA A 227 -10.89 13.75 15.25
CA ALA A 227 -11.87 12.89 15.92
C ALA A 227 -11.58 11.40 15.62
N GLY A 228 -11.33 11.05 14.35
CA GLY A 228 -10.92 9.71 13.94
C GLY A 228 -9.64 9.26 14.64
N HIS A 229 -8.63 10.15 14.69
CA HIS A 229 -7.38 9.88 15.39
C HIS A 229 -7.60 9.65 16.90
N THR A 230 -8.35 10.51 17.55
CA THR A 230 -8.65 10.40 18.97
C THR A 230 -9.33 9.08 19.30
N LEU A 231 -10.33 8.68 18.51
CA LEU A 231 -11.04 7.42 18.68
C LEU A 231 -10.13 6.20 18.47
N LEU A 232 -9.36 6.18 17.40
CA LEU A 232 -8.48 5.06 17.05
C LEU A 232 -7.16 5.05 17.82
N SER A 233 -6.89 6.08 18.62
CA SER A 233 -5.80 6.07 19.60
C SER A 233 -6.18 5.31 20.89
N ILE A 234 -7.45 4.94 21.07
CA ILE A 234 -7.91 4.14 22.21
C ILE A 234 -7.57 2.66 21.91
N PRO A 235 -6.66 2.02 22.68
CA PRO A 235 -6.08 0.73 22.32
C PRO A 235 -7.12 -0.36 22.08
N HIS A 236 -8.10 -0.52 22.97
CA HIS A 236 -9.11 -1.58 22.86
C HIS A 236 -10.03 -1.40 21.63
N ILE A 237 -10.27 -0.17 21.17
CA ILE A 237 -11.02 0.13 19.95
C ILE A 237 -10.18 -0.23 18.72
N ALA A 238 -8.94 0.28 18.68
CA ALA A 238 -8.02 0.00 17.57
C ALA A 238 -7.74 -1.49 17.42
N ASP A 239 -7.47 -2.22 18.50
CA ASP A 239 -7.17 -3.65 18.48
C ASP A 239 -8.37 -4.49 18.05
N HIS A 240 -9.57 -4.11 18.54
CA HIS A 240 -10.80 -4.81 18.13
C HIS A 240 -11.08 -4.60 16.63
N LEU A 241 -10.99 -3.37 16.15
CA LEU A 241 -11.21 -3.06 14.73
C LEU A 241 -10.17 -3.75 13.84
N ARG A 242 -8.89 -3.74 14.25
CA ARG A 242 -7.82 -4.47 13.55
C ARG A 242 -8.12 -5.96 13.45
N SER A 243 -8.56 -6.58 14.54
CA SER A 243 -8.96 -7.99 14.56
C SER A 243 -10.14 -8.28 13.62
N LEU A 244 -11.12 -7.37 13.52
CA LEU A 244 -12.24 -7.49 12.59
C LEU A 244 -11.77 -7.42 11.14
N VAL A 245 -10.93 -6.46 10.80
CA VAL A 245 -10.36 -6.28 9.46
C VAL A 245 -9.54 -7.51 9.05
N GLN A 246 -8.66 -8.00 9.93
CA GLN A 246 -7.84 -9.20 9.66
C GLN A 246 -8.71 -10.44 9.44
N ARG A 247 -9.76 -10.64 10.25
CA ARG A 247 -10.70 -11.75 10.05
C ARG A 247 -11.45 -11.63 8.73
N HIS A 248 -11.85 -10.42 8.35
CA HIS A 248 -12.55 -10.19 7.08
C HIS A 248 -11.64 -10.51 5.90
N VAL A 249 -10.40 -10.00 5.91
CA VAL A 249 -9.39 -10.27 4.87
C VAL A 249 -9.04 -11.75 4.79
N GLY A 250 -8.82 -12.42 5.93
CA GLY A 250 -8.52 -13.83 5.97
C GLY A 250 -9.68 -14.77 5.55
N ALA A 251 -10.93 -14.27 5.65
CA ALA A 251 -12.12 -14.99 5.21
C ALA A 251 -12.48 -14.72 3.74
N PHE A 252 -11.79 -13.78 3.09
CA PHE A 252 -12.09 -13.43 1.70
C PHE A 252 -11.78 -14.61 0.78
N ARG A 253 -12.77 -14.99 -0.03
CA ARG A 253 -12.65 -16.00 -1.08
C ARG A 253 -13.18 -15.38 -2.36
N PRO A 254 -12.37 -15.31 -3.43
CA PRO A 254 -12.85 -14.83 -4.72
C PRO A 254 -13.92 -15.79 -5.24
N ASP A 255 -15.04 -15.25 -5.66
CA ASP A 255 -16.08 -16.04 -6.33
C ASP A 255 -15.70 -16.21 -7.80
N SER A 256 -15.18 -17.39 -8.14
CA SER A 256 -14.78 -17.74 -9.50
C SER A 256 -16.01 -17.82 -10.46
N SER A 257 -17.22 -17.96 -9.93
CA SER A 257 -18.43 -18.02 -10.74
C SER A 257 -18.90 -16.66 -11.25
N ALA A 258 -18.46 -15.57 -10.64
CA ALA A 258 -18.79 -14.21 -11.06
C ALA A 258 -17.98 -13.71 -12.28
N MET A 259 -17.03 -14.50 -12.77
CA MET A 259 -16.18 -14.17 -13.92
C MET A 259 -16.61 -14.89 -15.22
N THR A 260 -17.69 -15.63 -15.21
CA THR A 260 -18.33 -16.23 -16.39
C THR A 260 -19.58 -15.44 -16.76
#